data_6f3b54d291b9843c7a17ba1df5f07476
#
_entry.id   6f3b54d291b9843c7a17ba1df5f07476
#
_cell.length_a   1.000
_cell.length_b   1.000
_cell.length_c   1.000
_cell.angle_alpha   90.00
_cell.angle_beta   90.00
_cell.angle_gamma   90.00
#
_symmetry.space_group_name_H-M   'P 1'
#
loop_
_entity.id
_entity.type
_entity.pdbx_description
1 polymer ?
#
loop_
_entity_poly.entity_id
_entity_poly.type
_entity_poly.pdbx_seq_one_letter_code
_entity_poly.pdbx_strand_id
1 'polypeptide(L)'
;MQRFIEQQNIAYLERLLASEAISDKSRHLLEEQLLAAQRRLAMLAAVKTGVGSRSCGASKITAQFRDRFEAAPMPLLLLDPGPGMRIVHANDAYAAATMIDPGRVAGEKLFNVFPDNPGDPFADGAVNVFDSLRIVAETSQSHAMAVQRYDIRNAEGMFVERYWRPVNSPVRDEKGDVVFILNQVVDMTAQFPRQAPWRRNEAGGRSVVVDQATYSPSR
;
A
#
# COMPACT_ATOMS: atom_id res chain seq x y z
N MET A 1 -12.22 -12.09 11.13
CA MET A 1 -13.41 -11.78 10.30
C MET A 1 -13.02 -11.59 8.83
N GLN A 2 -12.09 -10.69 8.49
CA GLN A 2 -11.74 -10.35 7.09
C GLN A 2 -11.25 -11.55 6.25
N ARG A 3 -10.37 -12.42 6.77
CA ARG A 3 -9.95 -13.67 6.08
C ARG A 3 -11.13 -14.59 5.72
N PHE A 4 -12.10 -14.71 6.61
CA PHE A 4 -13.29 -15.53 6.35
C PHE A 4 -14.13 -14.92 5.21
N ILE A 5 -14.27 -13.60 5.19
CA ILE A 5 -14.98 -12.90 4.11
C ILE A 5 -14.31 -13.15 2.76
N GLU A 6 -12.97 -12.99 2.68
CA GLU A 6 -12.25 -13.25 1.43
C GLU A 6 -12.35 -14.71 0.97
N GLN A 7 -12.32 -15.67 1.91
CA GLN A 7 -12.53 -17.08 1.57
C GLN A 7 -13.94 -17.34 1.01
N GLN A 8 -14.97 -16.70 1.56
CA GLN A 8 -16.34 -16.82 1.04
C GLN A 8 -16.49 -16.16 -0.34
N ASN A 9 -15.84 -15.00 -0.55
CA ASN A 9 -15.83 -14.32 -1.85
C ASN A 9 -15.15 -15.19 -2.92
N ILE A 10 -14.00 -15.79 -2.62
CA ILE A 10 -13.31 -16.71 -3.52
C ILE A 10 -14.23 -17.88 -3.88
N ALA A 11 -14.80 -18.57 -2.91
CA ALA A 11 -15.68 -19.69 -3.15
C ALA A 11 -16.96 -19.32 -3.95
N TYR A 12 -17.45 -18.09 -3.79
CA TYR A 12 -18.56 -17.56 -4.57
C TYR A 12 -18.16 -17.30 -6.03
N LEU A 13 -17.04 -16.63 -6.26
CA LEU A 13 -16.52 -16.32 -7.60
C LEU A 13 -16.16 -17.58 -8.39
N GLU A 14 -15.56 -18.58 -7.74
CA GLU A 14 -15.27 -19.89 -8.34
C GLU A 14 -16.56 -20.61 -8.79
N ARG A 15 -17.61 -20.56 -7.97
CA ARG A 15 -18.92 -21.13 -8.36
C ARG A 15 -19.55 -20.40 -9.55
N LEU A 16 -19.44 -19.07 -9.59
CA LEU A 16 -19.92 -18.31 -10.74
C LEU A 16 -19.15 -18.68 -12.02
N LEU A 17 -17.82 -18.77 -11.93
CA LEU A 17 -16.97 -19.14 -13.06
C LEU A 17 -17.19 -20.58 -13.57
N ALA A 18 -17.65 -21.48 -12.71
CA ALA A 18 -18.02 -22.84 -13.09
C ALA A 18 -19.35 -22.95 -13.87
N SER A 19 -20.11 -21.85 -13.95
CA SER A 19 -21.38 -21.83 -14.71
C SER A 19 -21.08 -21.71 -16.21
N GLU A 20 -21.72 -22.56 -17.03
CA GLU A 20 -21.59 -22.52 -18.49
C GLU A 20 -22.32 -21.34 -19.16
N ALA A 21 -23.18 -20.64 -18.43
CA ALA A 21 -24.06 -19.58 -18.94
C ALA A 21 -23.45 -18.18 -18.94
N ILE A 22 -22.13 -18.03 -18.71
CA ILE A 22 -21.46 -16.73 -18.55
C ILE A 22 -20.84 -16.28 -19.87
N SER A 23 -21.10 -15.02 -20.29
CA SER A 23 -20.43 -14.43 -21.44
C SER A 23 -18.93 -14.28 -21.24
N ASP A 24 -18.14 -14.32 -22.29
CA ASP A 24 -16.66 -14.18 -22.22
C ASP A 24 -16.23 -12.90 -21.50
N LYS A 25 -16.94 -11.78 -21.75
CA LYS A 25 -16.66 -10.51 -21.06
C LYS A 25 -16.92 -10.59 -19.56
N SER A 26 -18.00 -11.27 -19.15
CA SER A 26 -18.31 -11.47 -17.73
C SER A 26 -17.34 -12.45 -17.09
N ARG A 27 -16.93 -13.47 -17.80
CA ARG A 27 -15.92 -14.44 -17.36
C ARG A 27 -14.61 -13.76 -17.04
N HIS A 28 -14.07 -12.96 -17.95
CA HIS A 28 -12.83 -12.23 -17.74
C HIS A 28 -12.91 -11.32 -16.51
N LEU A 29 -14.02 -10.57 -16.31
CA LEU A 29 -14.21 -9.74 -15.13
C LEU A 29 -14.22 -10.54 -13.82
N LEU A 30 -14.87 -11.72 -13.82
CA LEU A 30 -14.93 -12.60 -12.65
C LEU A 30 -13.55 -13.21 -12.32
N GLU A 31 -12.78 -13.58 -13.35
CA GLU A 31 -11.40 -14.07 -13.17
C GLU A 31 -10.50 -13.01 -12.53
N GLU A 32 -10.63 -11.75 -12.97
CA GLU A 32 -9.91 -10.64 -12.37
C GLU A 32 -10.31 -10.42 -10.91
N GLN A 33 -11.60 -10.47 -10.58
CA GLN A 33 -12.08 -10.36 -9.21
C GLN A 33 -11.59 -11.52 -8.33
N LEU A 34 -11.57 -12.74 -8.88
CA LEU A 34 -11.04 -13.91 -8.18
C LEU A 34 -9.56 -13.75 -7.87
N LEU A 35 -8.75 -13.34 -8.85
CA LEU A 35 -7.33 -13.09 -8.65
C LEU A 35 -7.10 -12.02 -7.58
N ALA A 36 -7.84 -10.92 -7.60
CA ALA A 36 -7.76 -9.87 -6.60
C ALA A 36 -8.13 -10.37 -5.19
N ALA A 37 -9.18 -11.18 -5.06
CA ALA A 37 -9.57 -11.78 -3.78
C ALA A 37 -8.51 -12.75 -3.24
N GLN A 38 -7.91 -13.58 -4.12
CA GLN A 38 -6.82 -14.50 -3.76
C GLN A 38 -5.57 -13.74 -3.30
N ARG A 39 -5.18 -12.64 -3.97
CA ARG A 39 -4.08 -11.77 -3.56
C ARG A 39 -4.36 -11.16 -2.17
N ARG A 40 -5.55 -10.64 -1.90
CA ARG A 40 -5.94 -10.11 -0.59
C ARG A 40 -5.86 -11.18 0.49
N LEU A 41 -6.34 -12.40 0.22
CA LEU A 41 -6.26 -13.50 1.18
C LEU A 41 -4.80 -13.87 1.50
N ALA A 42 -3.93 -13.95 0.49
CA ALA A 42 -2.51 -14.20 0.64
C ALA A 42 -1.83 -13.11 1.48
N MET A 43 -2.12 -11.83 1.21
CA MET A 43 -1.64 -10.69 2.00
C MET A 43 -2.05 -10.81 3.47
N LEU A 44 -3.34 -11.07 3.75
CA LEU A 44 -3.86 -11.22 5.11
C LEU A 44 -3.22 -12.39 5.86
N ALA A 45 -2.75 -13.42 5.15
CA ALA A 45 -1.97 -14.50 5.74
C ALA A 45 -0.53 -14.06 6.06
N ALA A 46 0.15 -13.43 5.10
CA ALA A 46 1.54 -13.02 5.22
C ALA A 46 1.74 -11.87 6.22
N VAL A 47 0.84 -10.88 6.26
CA VAL A 47 0.89 -9.78 7.24
C VAL A 47 0.87 -10.30 8.69
N LYS A 48 0.25 -11.45 8.94
CA LYS A 48 0.22 -12.05 10.28
C LYS A 48 1.63 -12.49 10.75
N THR A 49 2.47 -12.93 9.84
CA THR A 49 3.85 -13.38 10.11
C THR A 49 4.92 -12.32 9.90
N GLY A 50 4.55 -11.19 9.22
CA GLY A 50 5.48 -10.17 8.77
C GLY A 50 6.13 -10.51 7.43
N VAL A 51 6.89 -9.57 6.88
CA VAL A 51 7.65 -9.72 5.61
C VAL A 51 9.16 -9.80 5.86
N GLY A 52 9.61 -9.51 7.06
CA GLY A 52 11.03 -9.62 7.48
C GLY A 52 11.22 -10.69 8.52
N SER A 53 12.39 -11.29 8.56
CA SER A 53 12.70 -12.40 9.48
C SER A 53 12.91 -11.98 10.93
N ARG A 54 12.94 -10.69 11.25
CA ARG A 54 13.19 -10.18 12.61
C ARG A 54 12.34 -8.95 12.89
N SER A 55 11.48 -9.06 13.91
CA SER A 55 10.92 -7.90 14.59
C SER A 55 12.06 -7.14 15.27
N CYS A 56 12.33 -5.91 14.84
CA CYS A 56 13.29 -5.07 15.51
C CYS A 56 12.52 -4.10 16.41
N GLY A 57 12.73 -4.22 17.72
CA GLY A 57 12.14 -3.29 18.67
C GLY A 57 12.54 -1.85 18.35
N ALA A 58 11.65 -0.91 18.58
CA ALA A 58 11.81 0.55 18.36
C ALA A 58 13.05 1.18 19.00
N SER A 59 13.83 0.42 19.78
CA SER A 59 14.99 0.88 20.55
C SER A 59 16.23 1.20 19.72
N LYS A 60 16.20 1.02 18.38
CA LYS A 60 17.41 1.18 17.53
C LYS A 60 17.36 2.40 16.60
N ILE A 61 16.40 3.29 16.76
CA ILE A 61 16.40 4.55 16.00
C ILE A 61 17.32 5.52 16.72
N THR A 62 18.43 5.92 16.06
CA THR A 62 19.31 6.94 16.61
C THR A 62 18.60 8.30 16.68
N ALA A 63 18.96 9.15 17.66
CA ALA A 63 18.42 10.50 17.75
C ALA A 63 18.61 11.27 16.45
N GLN A 64 19.79 11.17 15.83
CA GLN A 64 20.10 11.83 14.56
C GLN A 64 19.20 11.37 13.39
N PHE A 65 18.82 10.09 13.33
CA PHE A 65 17.87 9.61 12.33
C PHE A 65 16.49 10.22 12.59
N ARG A 66 16.05 10.23 13.84
CA ARG A 66 14.76 10.81 14.24
C ARG A 66 14.68 12.27 13.86
N ASP A 67 15.70 13.08 14.22
CA ASP A 67 15.70 14.51 13.91
C ASP A 67 15.62 14.77 12.39
N ARG A 68 16.34 14.00 11.58
CA ARG A 68 16.29 14.10 10.12
C ARG A 68 14.95 13.66 9.55
N PHE A 69 14.37 12.62 10.11
CA PHE A 69 13.05 12.09 9.71
C PHE A 69 11.95 13.11 9.97
N GLU A 70 11.95 13.73 11.17
CA GLU A 70 10.98 14.76 11.54
C GLU A 70 11.14 16.04 10.73
N ALA A 71 12.38 16.49 10.53
CA ALA A 71 12.67 17.71 9.78
C ALA A 71 12.49 17.56 8.26
N ALA A 72 12.24 16.36 7.76
CA ALA A 72 12.09 16.13 6.32
C ALA A 72 10.81 16.79 5.78
N PRO A 73 10.92 17.59 4.71
CA PRO A 73 9.74 18.27 4.14
C PRO A 73 8.83 17.33 3.34
N MET A 74 9.30 16.13 3.05
CA MET A 74 8.56 15.12 2.32
C MET A 74 7.80 14.17 3.25
N PRO A 75 6.62 13.68 2.85
CA PRO A 75 5.86 12.70 3.62
C PRO A 75 6.63 11.39 3.81
N LEU A 76 6.95 11.06 5.07
CA LEU A 76 7.69 9.87 5.45
C LEU A 76 6.96 9.06 6.52
N LEU A 77 6.86 7.76 6.30
CA LEU A 77 6.34 6.77 7.24
C LEU A 77 7.41 5.71 7.50
N LEU A 78 7.68 5.42 8.77
CA LEU A 78 8.59 4.36 9.17
C LEU A 78 7.79 3.13 9.62
N LEU A 79 8.12 1.97 9.04
CA LEU A 79 7.42 0.72 9.25
C LEU A 79 8.34 -0.35 9.84
N ASP A 80 7.84 -1.10 10.81
CA ASP A 80 8.42 -2.38 11.23
C ASP A 80 7.91 -3.47 10.28
N PRO A 81 8.78 -4.15 9.52
CA PRO A 81 8.41 -5.23 8.60
C PRO A 81 7.99 -6.52 9.32
N GLY A 82 8.08 -6.57 10.63
CA GLY A 82 7.69 -7.72 11.45
C GLY A 82 6.18 -7.99 11.45
N PRO A 83 5.71 -8.92 12.32
CA PRO A 83 4.31 -9.32 12.36
C PRO A 83 3.34 -8.16 12.52
N GLY A 84 2.39 -8.05 11.59
CA GLY A 84 1.38 -7.00 11.57
C GLY A 84 1.78 -5.75 10.81
N MET A 85 3.04 -5.64 10.34
CA MET A 85 3.56 -4.48 9.62
C MET A 85 3.17 -3.18 10.33
N ARG A 86 3.82 -2.94 11.48
CA ARG A 86 3.39 -1.87 12.37
C ARG A 86 4.01 -0.53 11.95
N ILE A 87 3.20 0.51 12.09
CA ILE A 87 3.68 1.88 11.98
C ILE A 87 4.55 2.17 13.20
N VAL A 88 5.80 2.54 12.95
CA VAL A 88 6.73 2.96 14.01
C VAL A 88 6.59 4.45 14.24
N HIS A 89 6.59 5.22 13.13
CA HIS A 89 6.51 6.66 13.19
C HIS A 89 6.05 7.26 11.85
N ALA A 90 5.36 8.39 11.89
CA ALA A 90 5.00 9.21 10.73
C ALA A 90 5.43 10.65 11.02
N ASN A 91 6.14 11.31 10.08
CA ASN A 91 6.44 12.72 10.24
C ASN A 91 5.21 13.61 9.97
N ASP A 92 5.30 14.88 10.35
CA ASP A 92 4.20 15.83 10.19
C ASP A 92 3.75 15.99 8.74
N ALA A 93 4.70 15.93 7.78
CA ALA A 93 4.37 16.00 6.36
C ALA A 93 3.52 14.80 5.90
N TYR A 94 3.83 13.59 6.41
CA TYR A 94 3.04 12.40 6.12
C TYR A 94 1.65 12.48 6.74
N ALA A 95 1.60 12.92 8.00
CA ALA A 95 0.34 13.11 8.72
C ALA A 95 -0.59 14.10 8.02
N ALA A 96 -0.05 15.23 7.58
CA ALA A 96 -0.79 16.23 6.82
C ALA A 96 -1.29 15.69 5.46
N ALA A 97 -0.43 14.97 4.71
CA ALA A 97 -0.79 14.43 3.41
C ALA A 97 -1.85 13.33 3.50
N THR A 98 -1.79 12.48 4.53
CA THR A 98 -2.66 11.31 4.69
C THR A 98 -3.79 11.51 5.70
N MET A 99 -3.92 12.70 6.29
CA MET A 99 -4.99 13.08 7.25
C MET A 99 -5.03 12.18 8.50
N ILE A 100 -3.88 11.68 8.96
CA ILE A 100 -3.78 10.88 10.19
C ILE A 100 -3.27 11.73 11.36
N ASP A 101 -3.50 11.24 12.57
CA ASP A 101 -2.86 11.72 13.80
C ASP A 101 -1.65 10.82 14.10
N PRO A 102 -0.39 11.34 13.99
CA PRO A 102 0.81 10.54 14.20
C PRO A 102 0.85 9.87 15.58
N GLY A 103 0.34 10.55 16.60
CA GLY A 103 0.32 10.05 17.97
C GLY A 103 -0.62 8.85 18.16
N ARG A 104 -1.64 8.73 17.34
CA ARG A 104 -2.63 7.64 17.41
C ARG A 104 -2.28 6.43 16.58
N VAL A 105 -1.45 6.60 15.54
CA VAL A 105 -1.16 5.50 14.61
C VAL A 105 0.11 4.75 14.95
N ALA A 106 0.98 5.30 15.81
CA ALA A 106 2.18 4.62 16.26
C ALA A 106 1.83 3.29 16.97
N GLY A 107 2.47 2.20 16.52
CA GLY A 107 2.19 0.84 16.99
C GLY A 107 1.00 0.15 16.31
N GLU A 108 0.17 0.87 15.56
CA GLU A 108 -0.94 0.29 14.83
C GLU A 108 -0.48 -0.49 13.59
N LYS A 109 -1.30 -1.44 13.16
CA LYS A 109 -1.04 -2.19 11.92
C LYS A 109 -1.32 -1.29 10.71
N LEU A 110 -0.39 -1.27 9.75
CA LEU A 110 -0.47 -0.42 8.56
C LEU A 110 -1.85 -0.50 7.89
N PHE A 111 -2.33 -1.70 7.59
CA PHE A 111 -3.57 -1.89 6.84
C PHE A 111 -4.85 -1.80 7.71
N ASN A 112 -4.72 -1.57 9.02
CA ASN A 112 -5.85 -1.15 9.86
C ASN A 112 -6.03 0.38 9.78
N VAL A 113 -4.91 1.11 9.68
CA VAL A 113 -4.92 2.57 9.52
C VAL A 113 -5.29 2.94 8.08
N PHE A 114 -4.73 2.22 7.12
CA PHE A 114 -4.96 2.42 5.68
C PHE A 114 -5.60 1.16 5.06
N PRO A 115 -6.89 0.90 5.30
CA PRO A 115 -7.61 -0.17 4.61
C PRO A 115 -7.96 0.28 3.18
N ASP A 116 -8.16 -0.68 2.29
CA ASP A 116 -8.80 -0.39 1.00
C ASP A 116 -10.20 0.19 1.21
N ASN A 117 -10.65 1.04 0.28
CA ASN A 117 -11.99 1.61 0.28
C ASN A 117 -13.03 0.50 0.04
N PRO A 118 -13.88 0.16 1.02
CA PRO A 118 -14.88 -0.91 0.86
C PRO A 118 -15.98 -0.56 -0.15
N GLY A 119 -16.13 0.72 -0.50
CA GLY A 119 -17.04 1.19 -1.54
C GLY A 119 -16.49 1.00 -2.96
N ASP A 120 -15.21 0.68 -3.13
CA ASP A 120 -14.61 0.34 -4.41
C ASP A 120 -14.26 -1.17 -4.44
N PRO A 121 -15.05 -1.99 -5.14
CA PRO A 121 -14.81 -3.44 -5.21
C PRO A 121 -13.49 -3.81 -5.91
N PHE A 122 -12.88 -2.86 -6.60
CA PHE A 122 -11.61 -3.03 -7.31
C PHE A 122 -10.42 -2.38 -6.58
N ALA A 123 -10.63 -1.86 -5.36
CA ALA A 123 -9.55 -1.31 -4.58
C ALA A 123 -8.49 -2.39 -4.29
N ASP A 124 -7.25 -2.12 -4.66
CA ASP A 124 -6.10 -3.01 -4.51
C ASP A 124 -4.85 -2.29 -3.95
N GLY A 125 -5.03 -1.07 -3.46
CA GLY A 125 -3.94 -0.25 -2.95
C GLY A 125 -3.17 -0.92 -1.82
N ALA A 126 -3.88 -1.56 -0.88
CA ALA A 126 -3.27 -2.28 0.22
C ALA A 126 -2.41 -3.47 -0.25
N VAL A 127 -2.90 -4.24 -1.22
CA VAL A 127 -2.15 -5.37 -1.81
C VAL A 127 -0.92 -4.89 -2.55
N ASN A 128 -1.03 -3.83 -3.34
CA ASN A 128 0.09 -3.28 -4.10
C ASN A 128 1.18 -2.72 -3.18
N VAL A 129 0.80 -2.00 -2.12
CA VAL A 129 1.75 -1.52 -1.09
C VAL A 129 2.40 -2.69 -0.38
N PHE A 130 1.64 -3.71 0.01
CA PHE A 130 2.18 -4.91 0.65
C PHE A 130 3.21 -5.62 -0.23
N ASP A 131 2.92 -5.84 -1.51
CA ASP A 131 3.84 -6.47 -2.46
C ASP A 131 5.14 -5.65 -2.60
N SER A 132 5.03 -4.32 -2.65
CA SER A 132 6.20 -3.45 -2.68
C SER A 132 7.05 -3.54 -1.40
N LEU A 133 6.41 -3.54 -0.23
CA LEU A 133 7.11 -3.69 1.06
C LEU A 133 7.79 -5.06 1.17
N ARG A 134 7.16 -6.12 0.66
CA ARG A 134 7.74 -7.47 0.60
C ARG A 134 8.98 -7.51 -0.28
N ILE A 135 8.93 -6.90 -1.47
CA ILE A 135 10.10 -6.78 -2.36
C ILE A 135 11.27 -6.12 -1.62
N VAL A 136 11.03 -5.00 -0.93
CA VAL A 136 12.08 -4.30 -0.16
C VAL A 136 12.67 -5.18 0.93
N ALA A 137 11.82 -5.89 1.67
CA ALA A 137 12.26 -6.77 2.75
C ALA A 137 13.08 -7.97 2.25
N GLU A 138 12.67 -8.57 1.13
CA GLU A 138 13.31 -9.75 0.54
C GLU A 138 14.61 -9.40 -0.21
N THR A 139 14.60 -8.31 -0.96
CA THR A 139 15.74 -7.93 -1.81
C THR A 139 16.71 -6.96 -1.13
N SER A 140 16.25 -6.32 -0.05
CA SER A 140 16.97 -5.22 0.58
C SER A 140 17.29 -4.07 -0.40
N GLN A 141 16.49 -3.88 -1.44
CA GLN A 141 16.60 -2.79 -2.40
C GLN A 141 15.38 -1.88 -2.32
N SER A 142 15.55 -0.60 -2.66
CA SER A 142 14.41 0.32 -2.75
C SER A 142 13.51 -0.09 -3.92
N HIS A 143 12.21 0.06 -3.72
CA HIS A 143 11.20 -0.21 -4.73
C HIS A 143 10.32 1.03 -4.95
N ALA A 144 10.38 1.60 -6.15
CA ALA A 144 9.51 2.68 -6.58
C ALA A 144 8.25 2.08 -7.23
N MET A 145 7.09 2.51 -6.75
CA MET A 145 5.81 2.05 -7.30
C MET A 145 5.34 3.00 -8.42
N ALA A 146 4.59 2.46 -9.36
CA ALA A 146 3.80 3.30 -10.28
C ALA A 146 2.79 4.15 -9.49
N VAL A 147 2.33 5.24 -10.10
CA VAL A 147 1.23 6.01 -9.51
C VAL A 147 0.00 5.11 -9.41
N GLN A 148 -0.58 5.06 -8.22
CA GLN A 148 -1.77 4.25 -7.96
C GLN A 148 -2.84 5.06 -7.25
N ARG A 149 -4.08 4.70 -7.46
CA ARG A 149 -5.17 5.15 -6.61
C ARG A 149 -5.13 4.37 -5.31
N TYR A 150 -5.18 5.09 -4.20
CA TYR A 150 -5.37 4.53 -2.88
C TYR A 150 -6.12 5.55 -2.03
N ASP A 151 -7.42 5.33 -1.91
CA ASP A 151 -8.32 6.20 -1.19
C ASP A 151 -7.98 6.16 0.30
N ILE A 152 -8.01 7.32 0.96
CA ILE A 152 -7.72 7.43 2.39
C ILE A 152 -8.92 8.01 3.12
N ARG A 153 -9.02 7.76 4.42
CA ARG A 153 -10.08 8.34 5.26
C ARG A 153 -9.75 9.77 5.65
N ASN A 154 -10.73 10.65 5.52
CA ASN A 154 -10.65 12.00 6.10
C ASN A 154 -11.00 11.98 7.60
N ALA A 155 -11.00 13.15 8.24
CA ALA A 155 -11.29 13.32 9.68
C ALA A 155 -12.71 12.83 10.06
N GLU A 156 -13.65 12.88 9.11
CA GLU A 156 -15.04 12.41 9.28
C GLU A 156 -15.17 10.90 9.02
N GLY A 157 -14.08 10.20 8.73
CA GLY A 157 -14.05 8.75 8.46
C GLY A 157 -14.51 8.35 7.05
N MET A 158 -14.79 9.32 6.17
CA MET A 158 -15.17 9.07 4.78
C MET A 158 -13.93 8.84 3.90
N PHE A 159 -14.04 7.90 2.97
CA PHE A 159 -13.00 7.71 1.97
C PHE A 159 -12.98 8.83 0.95
N VAL A 160 -11.80 9.40 0.73
CA VAL A 160 -11.53 10.41 -0.28
C VAL A 160 -10.55 9.87 -1.31
N GLU A 161 -10.87 10.11 -2.58
CA GLU A 161 -10.04 9.67 -3.70
C GLU A 161 -8.69 10.34 -3.67
N ARG A 162 -7.62 9.55 -3.73
CA ARG A 162 -6.23 10.00 -3.77
C ARG A 162 -5.39 9.15 -4.71
N TYR A 163 -4.38 9.79 -5.26
CA TYR A 163 -3.40 9.19 -6.16
C TYR A 163 -2.01 9.40 -5.59
N TRP A 164 -1.26 8.33 -5.44
CA TRP A 164 0.03 8.34 -4.79
C TRP A 164 1.11 7.76 -5.67
N ARG A 165 2.32 8.31 -5.56
CA ARG A 165 3.54 7.73 -6.09
C ARG A 165 4.44 7.35 -4.91
N PRO A 166 4.37 6.11 -4.44
CA PRO A 166 5.15 5.65 -3.30
C PRO A 166 6.54 5.19 -3.72
N VAL A 167 7.50 5.38 -2.79
CA VAL A 167 8.81 4.75 -2.82
C VAL A 167 9.06 4.11 -1.46
N ASN A 168 9.35 2.82 -1.46
CA ASN A 168 9.71 2.07 -0.25
C ASN A 168 11.22 1.80 -0.25
N SER A 169 11.90 2.09 0.86
CA SER A 169 13.36 1.96 0.99
C SER A 169 13.74 1.23 2.28
N PRO A 170 14.75 0.34 2.24
CA PRO A 170 15.20 -0.35 3.44
C PRO A 170 15.98 0.60 4.36
N VAL A 171 15.69 0.55 5.65
CA VAL A 171 16.54 1.11 6.72
C VAL A 171 17.28 -0.04 7.34
N ARG A 172 18.62 0.02 7.31
CA ARG A 172 19.50 -1.07 7.73
C ARG A 172 20.17 -0.75 9.05
N ASP A 173 20.49 -1.79 9.80
CA ASP A 173 21.39 -1.68 10.95
C ASP A 173 22.87 -1.73 10.52
N GLU A 174 23.77 -1.67 11.49
CA GLU A 174 25.22 -1.73 11.28
C GLU A 174 25.70 -3.05 10.66
N LYS A 175 24.89 -4.10 10.74
CA LYS A 175 25.17 -5.41 10.14
C LYS A 175 24.65 -5.53 8.70
N GLY A 176 23.92 -4.51 8.23
CA GLY A 176 23.30 -4.49 6.91
C GLY A 176 21.90 -5.16 6.86
N ASP A 177 21.39 -5.66 7.99
CA ASP A 177 20.05 -6.24 8.07
C ASP A 177 18.98 -5.14 7.96
N VAL A 178 17.91 -5.42 7.23
CA VAL A 178 16.74 -4.52 7.15
C VAL A 178 16.00 -4.55 8.47
N VAL A 179 16.02 -3.44 9.19
CA VAL A 179 15.35 -3.29 10.48
C VAL A 179 14.05 -2.53 10.41
N PHE A 180 13.95 -1.61 9.46
CA PHE A 180 12.71 -0.89 9.14
C PHE A 180 12.58 -0.70 7.63
N ILE A 181 11.39 -0.29 7.19
CA ILE A 181 11.14 0.17 5.84
C ILE A 181 10.66 1.62 5.93
N LEU A 182 11.30 2.49 5.16
CA LEU A 182 10.90 3.88 4.99
C LEU A 182 9.99 3.97 3.77
N ASN A 183 8.73 4.32 4.00
CA ASN A 183 7.77 4.62 2.95
C ASN A 183 7.73 6.13 2.75
N GLN A 184 8.04 6.60 1.56
CA GLN A 184 7.88 7.96 1.10
C GLN A 184 6.73 8.01 0.10
N VAL A 185 5.84 8.99 0.22
CA VAL A 185 4.73 9.17 -0.73
C VAL A 185 4.71 10.58 -1.30
N VAL A 186 4.29 10.69 -2.55
CA VAL A 186 3.98 11.96 -3.20
C VAL A 186 2.51 11.93 -3.58
N ASP A 187 1.74 12.92 -3.11
CA ASP A 187 0.35 13.11 -3.54
C ASP A 187 0.33 13.64 -4.97
N MET A 188 -0.21 12.84 -5.86
CA MET A 188 -0.33 13.15 -7.29
C MET A 188 -1.77 13.55 -7.67
N THR A 189 -2.68 13.65 -6.69
CA THR A 189 -4.12 13.81 -6.92
C THR A 189 -4.46 15.00 -7.81
N ALA A 190 -3.74 16.11 -7.65
CA ALA A 190 -3.96 17.31 -8.47
C ALA A 190 -3.67 17.09 -9.98
N GLN A 191 -2.90 16.07 -10.34
CA GLN A 191 -2.56 15.72 -11.73
C GLN A 191 -3.58 14.77 -12.37
N PHE A 192 -4.52 14.23 -11.57
CA PHE A 192 -5.54 13.31 -12.01
C PHE A 192 -6.94 13.90 -11.79
N PRO A 193 -7.51 14.62 -12.77
CA PRO A 193 -8.88 15.11 -12.66
C PRO A 193 -9.86 13.92 -12.53
N ARG A 194 -10.90 14.09 -11.72
CA ARG A 194 -11.89 13.07 -11.29
C ARG A 194 -12.53 12.21 -12.40
N GLN A 195 -12.17 12.41 -13.66
CA GLN A 195 -12.75 11.70 -14.81
C GLN A 195 -11.69 11.02 -15.69
N ALA A 196 -10.45 10.86 -15.25
CA ALA A 196 -9.44 10.16 -16.03
C ALA A 196 -9.80 8.66 -16.16
N PRO A 197 -9.87 8.10 -17.38
CA PRO A 197 -10.15 6.68 -17.56
C PRO A 197 -8.99 5.85 -16.99
N TRP A 198 -9.33 4.91 -16.12
CA TRP A 198 -8.39 3.98 -15.52
C TRP A 198 -7.86 3.00 -16.57
N ARG A 199 -6.55 2.82 -16.61
CA ARG A 199 -5.93 1.69 -17.30
C ARG A 199 -5.29 0.79 -16.24
N ARG A 200 -5.43 -0.53 -16.41
CA ARG A 200 -4.70 -1.52 -15.60
C ARG A 200 -3.26 -1.61 -16.08
N ASN A 201 -2.33 -1.78 -15.13
CA ASN A 201 -0.98 -2.20 -15.48
C ASN A 201 -0.95 -3.71 -15.76
N GLU A 202 0.09 -4.18 -16.44
CA GLU A 202 0.28 -5.59 -16.80
C GLU A 202 0.35 -6.54 -15.58
N ALA A 203 0.56 -5.99 -14.38
CA ALA A 203 0.58 -6.73 -13.11
C ALA A 203 -0.81 -6.86 -12.45
N GLY A 204 -1.89 -6.38 -13.11
CA GLY A 204 -3.26 -6.49 -12.61
C GLY A 204 -3.69 -5.42 -11.60
N GLY A 205 -2.79 -4.48 -11.24
CA GLY A 205 -3.12 -3.35 -10.37
C GLY A 205 -3.67 -2.15 -11.15
N ARG A 206 -4.49 -1.31 -10.51
CA ARG A 206 -4.93 -0.03 -11.08
C ARG A 206 -3.81 0.99 -10.99
N SER A 207 -3.10 1.23 -12.08
CA SER A 207 -2.17 2.34 -12.18
C SER A 207 -2.52 3.23 -13.37
N VAL A 208 -2.29 4.52 -13.21
CA VAL A 208 -2.35 5.45 -14.34
C VAL A 208 -0.99 5.47 -14.99
N VAL A 209 -0.91 5.06 -16.25
CA VAL A 209 0.29 5.25 -17.05
C VAL A 209 0.36 6.72 -17.42
N VAL A 210 1.21 7.46 -16.74
CA VAL A 210 1.60 8.80 -17.19
C VAL A 210 2.67 8.61 -18.23
N ASP A 211 2.40 9.03 -19.46
CA ASP A 211 3.40 9.06 -20.52
C ASP A 211 4.57 9.95 -20.04
N GLN A 212 5.77 9.38 -19.93
CA GLN A 212 6.95 10.08 -19.42
C GLN A 212 7.39 11.28 -20.31
N ALA A 213 6.73 11.49 -21.45
CA ALA A 213 7.06 12.53 -22.41
C ALA A 213 6.71 13.97 -21.97
N THR A 214 6.01 14.18 -20.85
CA THR A 214 5.55 15.52 -20.44
C THR A 214 6.21 16.08 -19.16
N TYR A 215 7.15 15.37 -18.56
CA TYR A 215 7.88 15.90 -17.41
C TYR A 215 9.24 16.47 -17.82
N SER A 216 9.29 17.77 -18.12
CA SER A 216 10.52 18.57 -18.10
C SER A 216 10.63 19.25 -16.74
N PRO A 217 11.64 18.94 -15.91
CA PRO A 217 11.89 19.72 -14.70
C PRO A 217 12.36 21.11 -15.13
N SER A 218 11.63 22.13 -14.72
CA SER A 218 12.10 23.53 -14.84
C SER A 218 13.38 23.67 -14.02
N ARG A 219 14.40 24.26 -14.62
CA ARG A 219 15.68 24.59 -14.03
C ARG A 219 15.57 25.57 -12.88
#